data_7a393de25c9c50f5b93b2f749f9fda3e
#
_entry.id   7a393de25c9c50f5b93b2f749f9fda3e
#
_cell.length_a   1.000
_cell.length_b   1.000
_cell.length_c   1.000
_cell.angle_alpha   90.00
_cell.angle_beta   90.00
_cell.angle_gamma   90.00
#
_symmetry.space_group_name_H-M   'P 1'
#
loop_
_entity.id
_entity.type
_entity.pdbx_description
1 polymer ?
#
loop_
_entity_poly.entity_id
_entity_poly.type
_entity_poly.pdbx_seq_one_letter_code
_entity_poly.pdbx_strand_id
1 'polypeptide(L)'
;MTLCETGTRGLIAAVFGSASKGETDYAHDLIGHLTPDMLLLADRAFDGNELLADIAAQGTQFLIRATGTRRPPVLALLPDGSYLTRIAGLPLRVIEAEIHSRTADGGDFGGTYRLLTTLTNHRTDPADHLVRLYHERWEIEITYLALRHTLLKGRVLRSKDPVGLNQEMWALLTLYQALRSVMVTAVETMPGCDPDRAGFTVALEAARDTVVSLVTTTAVIGPSSRSDLVGHIDARVLHTLLPGRRMRLSARIVKCGTSRYNIWNRDGRPRASTPITTIEITVHPPALPGAQDPSRPLSGRWGQVCRLLAENSNQAMHTRDIARHLGLATSGRPLISITAQSAIGPATADSSAPRRTPTDHPP
;
A
#
# COMPACT_ATOMS: atom_id res chain seq x y z
N MET A 1 10.75 -9.32 -0.70
CA MET A 1 9.32 -8.94 -0.69
C MET A 1 8.49 -10.16 -0.35
N THR A 2 7.30 -10.00 0.24
CA THR A 2 6.40 -11.10 0.58
C THR A 2 4.95 -10.73 0.31
N LEU A 3 4.13 -11.72 -0.04
CA LEU A 3 2.69 -11.69 0.07
C LEU A 3 2.30 -12.32 1.41
N CYS A 4 1.46 -11.63 2.17
CA CYS A 4 1.05 -12.03 3.51
C CYS A 4 -0.48 -11.94 3.60
N GLU A 5 -1.11 -12.97 4.12
CA GLU A 5 -2.53 -12.96 4.45
C GLU A 5 -2.72 -12.13 5.73
N THR A 6 -3.68 -11.19 5.74
CA THR A 6 -3.77 -10.22 6.83
C THR A 6 -4.39 -10.77 8.10
N GLY A 7 -5.33 -11.70 8.03
CA GLY A 7 -6.04 -12.27 9.19
C GLY A 7 -5.15 -13.17 10.02
N THR A 8 -4.38 -14.04 9.38
CA THR A 8 -3.49 -14.99 10.07
C THR A 8 -2.04 -14.53 10.12
N ARG A 9 -1.64 -13.51 9.33
CA ARG A 9 -0.26 -13.12 9.06
C ARG A 9 0.60 -14.23 8.47
N GLY A 10 -0.05 -15.20 7.84
CA GLY A 10 0.60 -16.29 7.12
C GLY A 10 1.25 -15.79 5.83
N LEU A 11 2.39 -16.36 5.47
CA LEU A 11 3.06 -16.04 4.21
C LEU A 11 2.47 -16.87 3.08
N ILE A 12 2.03 -16.21 2.02
CA ILE A 12 1.54 -16.85 0.79
C ILE A 12 2.72 -17.12 -0.13
N ALA A 13 3.56 -16.09 -0.34
CA ALA A 13 4.73 -16.18 -1.19
C ALA A 13 5.81 -15.20 -0.75
N ALA A 14 7.04 -15.48 -1.13
CA ALA A 14 8.18 -14.60 -0.86
C ALA A 14 9.17 -14.61 -2.01
N VAL A 15 9.79 -13.48 -2.27
CA VAL A 15 10.89 -13.31 -3.21
C VAL A 15 11.94 -12.39 -2.58
N PHE A 16 13.19 -12.72 -2.80
CA PHE A 16 14.33 -11.91 -2.33
C PHE A 16 15.51 -12.03 -3.28
N GLY A 17 16.36 -11.03 -3.26
CA GLY A 17 17.50 -10.92 -4.15
C GLY A 17 18.24 -9.61 -3.96
N SER A 18 18.91 -9.14 -5.00
CA SER A 18 19.76 -7.95 -4.98
C SER A 18 18.98 -6.67 -4.61
N ALA A 19 19.59 -5.81 -3.81
CA ALA A 19 19.08 -4.48 -3.52
C ALA A 19 19.06 -3.53 -4.74
N SER A 20 19.69 -3.92 -5.85
CA SER A 20 19.66 -3.19 -7.12
C SER A 20 18.37 -3.39 -7.91
N LYS A 21 17.63 -4.48 -7.64
CA LYS A 21 16.30 -4.73 -8.20
C LYS A 21 15.26 -3.93 -7.42
N GLY A 22 14.37 -3.20 -8.10
CA GLY A 22 13.36 -2.36 -7.48
C GLY A 22 12.25 -3.16 -6.78
N GLU A 23 11.55 -2.51 -5.84
CA GLU A 23 10.41 -3.14 -5.16
C GLU A 23 9.29 -3.52 -6.14
N THR A 24 9.07 -2.70 -7.17
CA THR A 24 8.07 -2.98 -8.21
C THR A 24 8.42 -4.21 -9.02
N ASP A 25 9.70 -4.40 -9.36
CA ASP A 25 10.15 -5.58 -10.10
C ASP A 25 9.96 -6.87 -9.29
N TYR A 26 10.21 -6.81 -7.97
CA TYR A 26 9.91 -7.92 -7.07
C TYR A 26 8.41 -8.17 -6.91
N ALA A 27 7.58 -7.12 -7.04
CA ALA A 27 6.13 -7.28 -7.02
C ALA A 27 5.65 -8.07 -8.25
N HIS A 28 6.21 -7.79 -9.44
CA HIS A 28 5.91 -8.57 -10.65
C HIS A 28 6.26 -10.05 -10.49
N ASP A 29 7.36 -10.39 -9.81
CA ASP A 29 7.72 -11.79 -9.54
C ASP A 29 6.69 -12.53 -8.66
N LEU A 30 5.87 -11.78 -7.88
CA LEU A 30 4.87 -12.33 -6.98
C LEU A 30 3.45 -12.40 -7.56
N ILE A 31 3.19 -11.74 -8.69
CA ILE A 31 1.85 -11.67 -9.30
C ILE A 31 1.27 -13.06 -9.57
N GLY A 32 2.10 -14.01 -10.01
CA GLY A 32 1.67 -15.38 -10.29
C GLY A 32 1.11 -16.16 -9.09
N HIS A 33 1.25 -15.64 -7.88
CA HIS A 33 0.68 -16.22 -6.66
C HIS A 33 -0.67 -15.59 -6.26
N LEU A 34 -1.13 -14.59 -7.01
CA LEU A 34 -2.43 -13.96 -6.80
C LEU A 34 -3.53 -14.78 -7.46
N THR A 35 -4.69 -14.89 -6.81
CA THR A 35 -5.86 -15.62 -7.29
C THR A 35 -7.10 -14.73 -7.30
N PRO A 36 -8.15 -15.06 -8.08
CA PRO A 36 -9.34 -14.21 -8.20
C PRO A 36 -10.16 -14.04 -6.92
N ASP A 37 -10.00 -14.92 -5.95
CA ASP A 37 -10.65 -14.85 -4.62
C ASP A 37 -9.90 -13.96 -3.62
N MET A 38 -8.75 -13.40 -4.00
CA MET A 38 -7.97 -12.52 -3.17
C MET A 38 -8.32 -11.04 -3.38
N LEU A 39 -8.17 -10.25 -2.31
CA LEU A 39 -8.12 -8.78 -2.36
C LEU A 39 -6.72 -8.32 -1.96
N LEU A 40 -5.96 -7.79 -2.92
CA LEU A 40 -4.62 -7.28 -2.67
C LEU A 40 -4.66 -5.88 -2.06
N LEU A 41 -4.07 -5.72 -0.88
CA LEU A 41 -3.82 -4.43 -0.25
C LEU A 41 -2.37 -4.01 -0.49
N ALA A 42 -2.13 -2.84 -1.10
CA ALA A 42 -0.77 -2.38 -1.37
C ALA A 42 -0.57 -0.89 -1.10
N ASP A 43 0.68 -0.50 -0.84
CA ASP A 43 1.06 0.90 -0.60
C ASP A 43 1.20 1.66 -1.94
N ARG A 44 1.33 2.95 -1.85
CA ARG A 44 1.52 3.89 -2.96
C ARG A 44 2.73 3.61 -3.85
N ALA A 45 3.72 2.86 -3.36
CA ALA A 45 4.87 2.44 -4.15
C ALA A 45 4.47 1.52 -5.32
N PHE A 46 3.32 0.85 -5.19
CA PHE A 46 2.77 -0.10 -6.16
C PHE A 46 1.70 0.51 -7.08
N ASP A 47 1.56 1.84 -7.11
CA ASP A 47 0.63 2.57 -7.96
C ASP A 47 1.24 2.79 -9.38
N GLY A 48 1.72 1.72 -10.02
CA GLY A 48 2.21 1.70 -11.39
C GLY A 48 1.16 1.17 -12.37
N ASN A 49 0.98 1.81 -13.53
CA ASN A 49 -0.05 1.40 -14.51
C ASN A 49 0.14 -0.04 -14.98
N GLU A 50 1.36 -0.46 -15.24
CA GLU A 50 1.71 -1.81 -15.66
C GLU A 50 1.37 -2.83 -14.57
N LEU A 51 1.83 -2.59 -13.35
CA LEU A 51 1.54 -3.46 -12.20
C LEU A 51 0.04 -3.58 -11.93
N LEU A 52 -0.72 -2.48 -12.00
CA LEU A 52 -2.18 -2.51 -11.84
C LEU A 52 -2.85 -3.37 -12.91
N ALA A 53 -2.38 -3.26 -14.17
CA ALA A 53 -2.90 -4.07 -15.26
C ALA A 53 -2.58 -5.56 -15.08
N ASP A 54 -1.37 -5.88 -14.66
CA ASP A 54 -0.93 -7.26 -14.44
C ASP A 54 -1.67 -7.92 -13.27
N ILE A 55 -1.91 -7.21 -12.17
CA ILE A 55 -2.73 -7.69 -11.05
C ILE A 55 -4.17 -7.96 -11.52
N ALA A 56 -4.76 -7.01 -12.26
CA ALA A 56 -6.12 -7.17 -12.78
C ALA A 56 -6.25 -8.32 -13.78
N ALA A 57 -5.19 -8.60 -14.55
CA ALA A 57 -5.15 -9.72 -15.49
C ALA A 57 -5.20 -11.09 -14.79
N GLN A 58 -4.80 -11.19 -13.52
CA GLN A 58 -5.00 -12.40 -12.71
C GLN A 58 -6.45 -12.57 -12.23
N GLY A 59 -7.32 -11.60 -12.47
CA GLY A 59 -8.68 -11.58 -11.91
C GLY A 59 -8.74 -11.15 -10.44
N THR A 60 -7.59 -10.83 -9.83
CA THR A 60 -7.48 -10.42 -8.43
C THR A 60 -8.03 -9.02 -8.23
N GLN A 61 -8.85 -8.84 -7.19
CA GLN A 61 -9.28 -7.52 -6.76
C GLN A 61 -8.16 -6.81 -6.01
N PHE A 62 -8.12 -5.49 -6.07
CA PHE A 62 -7.13 -4.74 -5.32
C PHE A 62 -7.69 -3.46 -4.67
N LEU A 63 -7.01 -3.03 -3.62
CA LEU A 63 -7.20 -1.77 -2.93
C LEU A 63 -5.82 -1.16 -2.66
N ILE A 64 -5.41 -0.19 -3.46
CA ILE A 64 -4.06 0.36 -3.49
C ILE A 64 -4.10 1.87 -3.22
N ARG A 65 -3.17 2.35 -2.41
CA ARG A 65 -3.05 3.79 -2.19
C ARG A 65 -2.41 4.47 -3.40
N ALA A 66 -3.10 5.47 -3.95
CA ALA A 66 -2.59 6.26 -5.06
C ALA A 66 -1.44 7.18 -4.65
N THR A 67 -0.56 7.48 -5.58
CA THR A 67 0.45 8.53 -5.42
C THR A 67 -0.20 9.91 -5.38
N GLY A 68 0.40 10.85 -4.65
CA GLY A 68 -0.14 12.22 -4.53
C GLY A 68 -0.19 12.99 -5.86
N THR A 69 0.61 12.57 -6.84
CA THR A 69 0.70 13.19 -8.17
C THR A 69 -0.32 12.66 -9.16
N ARG A 70 -0.91 11.48 -8.90
CA ARG A 70 -1.92 10.89 -9.79
C ARG A 70 -3.18 11.74 -9.82
N ARG A 71 -3.67 12.04 -11.01
CA ARG A 71 -4.90 12.81 -11.27
C ARG A 71 -5.83 11.98 -12.17
N PRO A 72 -6.54 11.00 -11.61
CA PRO A 72 -7.45 10.18 -12.40
C PRO A 72 -8.66 11.02 -12.87
N PRO A 73 -9.12 10.84 -14.13
CA PRO A 73 -10.31 11.52 -14.61
C PRO A 73 -11.55 11.05 -13.86
N VAL A 74 -12.47 11.97 -13.57
CA VAL A 74 -13.77 11.66 -12.97
C VAL A 74 -14.74 11.31 -14.08
N LEU A 75 -15.13 10.04 -14.19
CA LEU A 75 -16.09 9.56 -15.20
C LEU A 75 -17.53 9.57 -14.68
N ALA A 76 -17.73 9.18 -13.41
CA ALA A 76 -19.03 9.19 -12.77
C ALA A 76 -18.86 9.32 -11.26
N LEU A 77 -19.66 10.15 -10.62
CA LEU A 77 -19.74 10.24 -9.15
C LEU A 77 -20.64 9.14 -8.61
N LEU A 78 -20.28 8.62 -7.46
CA LEU A 78 -21.07 7.62 -6.75
C LEU A 78 -21.71 8.25 -5.48
N PRO A 79 -22.85 7.70 -5.02
CA PRO A 79 -23.59 8.27 -3.88
C PRO A 79 -22.82 8.34 -2.57
N ASP A 80 -21.79 7.51 -2.39
CA ASP A 80 -20.93 7.48 -1.20
C ASP A 80 -19.73 8.43 -1.26
N GLY A 81 -19.71 9.37 -2.24
CA GLY A 81 -18.66 10.37 -2.41
C GLY A 81 -17.44 9.87 -3.21
N SER A 82 -17.35 8.60 -3.51
CA SER A 82 -16.31 8.05 -4.39
C SER A 82 -16.66 8.26 -5.87
N TYR A 83 -15.75 7.95 -6.79
CA TYR A 83 -15.99 8.12 -8.23
C TYR A 83 -15.36 7.04 -9.07
N LEU A 84 -15.96 6.79 -10.24
CA LEU A 84 -15.41 5.88 -11.24
C LEU A 84 -14.40 6.62 -12.12
N THR A 85 -13.38 5.87 -12.52
CA THR A 85 -12.30 6.33 -13.39
C THR A 85 -11.87 5.24 -14.35
N ARG A 86 -10.93 5.57 -15.24
CA ARG A 86 -10.24 4.62 -16.09
C ARG A 86 -8.74 4.90 -16.08
N ILE A 87 -7.94 3.91 -15.71
CA ILE A 87 -6.47 4.00 -15.66
C ILE A 87 -5.90 2.83 -16.44
N ALA A 88 -5.01 3.08 -17.38
CA ALA A 88 -4.42 2.05 -18.27
C ALA A 88 -5.46 1.12 -18.91
N GLY A 89 -6.63 1.65 -19.28
CA GLY A 89 -7.73 0.86 -19.82
C GLY A 89 -8.61 0.17 -18.79
N LEU A 90 -8.19 0.07 -17.53
CA LEU A 90 -8.94 -0.59 -16.46
C LEU A 90 -10.04 0.33 -15.89
N PRO A 91 -11.28 -0.15 -15.76
CA PRO A 91 -12.31 0.53 -14.99
C PRO A 91 -11.98 0.42 -13.50
N LEU A 92 -11.79 1.54 -12.82
CA LEU A 92 -11.44 1.61 -11.41
C LEU A 92 -12.37 2.56 -10.67
N ARG A 93 -12.41 2.41 -9.37
CA ARG A 93 -13.05 3.34 -8.44
C ARG A 93 -11.99 4.03 -7.61
N VAL A 94 -12.17 5.32 -7.39
CA VAL A 94 -11.32 6.14 -6.54
C VAL A 94 -12.10 6.56 -5.30
N ILE A 95 -11.47 6.40 -4.15
CA ILE A 95 -12.00 6.85 -2.86
C ILE A 95 -11.01 7.87 -2.31
N GLU A 96 -11.47 9.11 -2.14
CA GLU A 96 -10.72 10.17 -1.45
C GLU A 96 -11.32 10.33 -0.06
N ALA A 97 -10.51 10.10 0.97
CA ALA A 97 -10.98 10.15 2.34
C ALA A 97 -10.01 10.90 3.23
N GLU A 98 -10.55 11.61 4.19
CA GLU A 98 -9.82 12.18 5.32
C GLU A 98 -10.09 11.33 6.55
N ILE A 99 -9.03 11.00 7.26
CA ILE A 99 -9.10 10.20 8.48
C ILE A 99 -8.64 11.10 9.62
N HIS A 100 -9.51 11.27 10.61
CA HIS A 100 -9.20 11.90 11.88
C HIS A 100 -9.20 10.85 12.98
N SER A 101 -8.13 10.81 13.75
CA SER A 101 -7.99 9.87 14.87
C SER A 101 -7.57 10.62 16.12
N ARG A 102 -8.24 10.32 17.22
CA ARG A 102 -7.89 10.81 18.55
C ARG A 102 -7.25 9.71 19.37
N THR A 103 -6.27 10.09 20.15
CA THR A 103 -5.56 9.22 21.07
C THR A 103 -6.05 9.44 22.50
N ALA A 104 -5.80 8.46 23.38
CA ALA A 104 -6.25 8.50 24.78
C ALA A 104 -5.62 9.66 25.58
N ASP A 105 -4.48 10.19 25.13
CA ASP A 105 -3.80 11.37 25.70
C ASP A 105 -4.24 12.71 25.09
N GLY A 106 -5.29 12.70 24.25
CA GLY A 106 -5.85 13.90 23.62
C GLY A 106 -5.11 14.35 22.35
N GLY A 107 -4.14 13.57 21.85
CA GLY A 107 -3.51 13.84 20.56
C GLY A 107 -4.50 13.66 19.42
N ASP A 108 -4.42 14.55 18.41
CA ASP A 108 -5.23 14.48 17.18
C ASP A 108 -4.29 14.27 15.98
N PHE A 109 -4.64 13.30 15.13
CA PHE A 109 -3.88 12.96 13.94
C PHE A 109 -4.84 12.86 12.75
N GLY A 110 -4.57 13.64 11.71
CA GLY A 110 -5.31 13.61 10.47
C GLY A 110 -4.45 13.17 9.28
N GLY A 111 -5.09 12.64 8.26
CA GLY A 111 -4.41 12.28 7.01
C GLY A 111 -5.37 12.02 5.87
N THR A 112 -4.98 12.45 4.68
CA THR A 112 -5.73 12.19 3.46
C THR A 112 -5.27 10.92 2.79
N TYR A 113 -6.21 10.12 2.34
CA TYR A 113 -6.01 8.91 1.58
C TYR A 113 -6.69 9.04 0.23
N ARG A 114 -6.02 8.61 -0.81
CA ARG A 114 -6.65 8.34 -2.11
C ARG A 114 -6.40 6.88 -2.43
N LEU A 115 -7.45 6.10 -2.51
CA LEU A 115 -7.40 4.67 -2.79
C LEU A 115 -7.93 4.41 -4.19
N LEU A 116 -7.26 3.50 -4.91
CA LEU A 116 -7.67 2.93 -6.19
C LEU A 116 -8.15 1.51 -5.93
N THR A 117 -9.28 1.13 -6.51
CA THR A 117 -9.80 -0.22 -6.36
C THR A 117 -10.54 -0.69 -7.60
N THR A 118 -10.51 -2.00 -7.83
CA THR A 118 -11.35 -2.70 -8.80
C THR A 118 -12.76 -2.96 -8.27
N LEU A 119 -13.01 -2.79 -6.97
CA LEU A 119 -14.33 -2.91 -6.34
C LEU A 119 -15.19 -1.69 -6.67
N THR A 120 -15.86 -1.72 -7.81
CA THR A 120 -16.59 -0.57 -8.36
C THR A 120 -18.01 -0.40 -7.83
N ASN A 121 -18.59 -1.43 -7.19
CA ASN A 121 -19.93 -1.38 -6.68
C ASN A 121 -19.97 -0.79 -5.26
N HIS A 122 -20.38 0.47 -5.14
CA HIS A 122 -20.46 1.18 -3.86
C HIS A 122 -21.51 0.60 -2.88
N ARG A 123 -22.45 -0.22 -3.35
CA ARG A 123 -23.49 -0.81 -2.49
C ARG A 123 -23.00 -2.04 -1.75
N THR A 124 -22.20 -2.89 -2.41
CA THR A 124 -21.57 -4.06 -1.80
C THR A 124 -20.33 -3.67 -1.01
N ASP A 125 -19.61 -2.66 -1.51
CA ASP A 125 -18.31 -2.23 -1.00
C ASP A 125 -18.32 -0.72 -0.66
N PRO A 126 -18.98 -0.29 0.44
CA PRO A 126 -19.03 1.12 0.83
C PRO A 126 -17.64 1.73 1.01
N ALA A 127 -17.48 3.00 0.63
CA ALA A 127 -16.18 3.66 0.63
C ALA A 127 -15.51 3.71 2.02
N ASP A 128 -16.29 4.00 3.07
CA ASP A 128 -15.80 4.02 4.46
C ASP A 128 -15.33 2.64 4.94
N HIS A 129 -16.03 1.58 4.52
CA HIS A 129 -15.63 0.21 4.81
C HIS A 129 -14.30 -0.14 4.13
N LEU A 130 -14.13 0.21 2.86
CA LEU A 130 -12.87 -0.02 2.14
C LEU A 130 -11.71 0.79 2.73
N VAL A 131 -11.96 2.01 3.20
CA VAL A 131 -10.94 2.80 3.90
C VAL A 131 -10.51 2.12 5.20
N ARG A 132 -11.47 1.57 5.99
CA ARG A 132 -11.16 0.79 7.20
C ARG A 132 -10.37 -0.48 6.85
N LEU A 133 -10.82 -1.21 5.82
CA LEU A 133 -10.16 -2.43 5.38
C LEU A 133 -8.73 -2.18 4.92
N TYR A 134 -8.45 -1.05 4.29
CA TYR A 134 -7.09 -0.69 3.87
C TYR A 134 -6.10 -0.62 5.03
N HIS A 135 -6.54 -0.36 6.26
CA HIS A 135 -5.67 -0.37 7.45
C HIS A 135 -5.11 -1.75 7.77
N GLU A 136 -5.76 -2.84 7.31
CA GLU A 136 -5.26 -4.20 7.45
C GLU A 136 -3.90 -4.39 6.77
N ARG A 137 -3.55 -3.56 5.81
CA ARG A 137 -2.23 -3.55 5.17
C ARG A 137 -1.06 -3.48 6.18
N TRP A 138 -1.28 -2.89 7.35
CA TRP A 138 -0.26 -2.81 8.40
C TRP A 138 0.18 -4.17 8.95
N GLU A 139 -0.56 -5.24 8.71
CA GLU A 139 -0.25 -6.56 9.23
C GLU A 139 1.05 -7.12 8.65
N ILE A 140 1.40 -6.73 7.42
CA ILE A 140 2.69 -7.10 6.84
C ILE A 140 3.87 -6.47 7.60
N GLU A 141 3.69 -5.27 8.15
CA GLU A 141 4.75 -4.63 8.95
C GLU A 141 4.95 -5.37 10.27
N ILE A 142 3.89 -5.89 10.88
CA ILE A 142 3.97 -6.75 12.07
C ILE A 142 4.68 -8.07 11.75
N THR A 143 4.42 -8.64 10.58
CA THR A 143 5.14 -9.81 10.08
C THR A 143 6.64 -9.54 9.97
N TYR A 144 7.03 -8.42 9.37
CA TYR A 144 8.45 -8.03 9.31
C TYR A 144 9.06 -7.73 10.67
N LEU A 145 8.29 -7.18 11.62
CA LEU A 145 8.75 -7.01 13.00
C LEU A 145 9.03 -8.36 13.68
N ALA A 146 8.19 -9.37 13.49
CA ALA A 146 8.41 -10.71 14.01
C ALA A 146 9.67 -11.34 13.40
N LEU A 147 9.84 -11.25 12.09
CA LEU A 147 11.04 -11.75 11.40
C LEU A 147 12.31 -11.04 11.87
N ARG A 148 12.33 -9.71 11.83
CA ARG A 148 13.53 -8.91 12.03
C ARG A 148 13.92 -8.76 13.51
N HIS A 149 12.94 -8.50 14.36
CA HIS A 149 13.21 -8.18 15.77
C HIS A 149 13.05 -9.39 16.69
N THR A 150 12.07 -10.25 16.45
CA THR A 150 11.82 -11.40 17.32
C THR A 150 12.70 -12.59 16.94
N LEU A 151 12.76 -12.99 15.68
CA LEU A 151 13.58 -14.12 15.24
C LEU A 151 15.04 -13.74 15.12
N LEU A 152 15.37 -12.74 14.32
CA LEU A 152 16.75 -12.29 14.10
C LEU A 152 17.34 -11.46 15.24
N LYS A 153 16.50 -10.96 16.18
CA LYS A 153 16.91 -10.07 17.27
C LYS A 153 17.70 -8.84 16.79
N GLY A 154 17.30 -8.28 15.64
CA GLY A 154 17.97 -7.15 14.99
C GLY A 154 19.33 -7.48 14.34
N ARG A 155 19.73 -8.77 14.34
CA ARG A 155 20.98 -9.20 13.68
C ARG A 155 20.78 -9.20 12.16
N VAL A 156 21.89 -9.12 11.44
CA VAL A 156 21.95 -9.32 9.99
C VAL A 156 22.19 -10.80 9.67
N LEU A 157 21.85 -11.21 8.46
CA LEU A 157 22.19 -12.54 7.95
C LEU A 157 23.72 -12.72 7.95
N ARG A 158 24.19 -13.94 8.17
CA ARG A 158 25.61 -14.24 8.39
C ARG A 158 26.35 -14.60 7.12
N SER A 159 25.66 -15.25 6.18
CA SER A 159 26.25 -15.69 4.92
C SER A 159 26.68 -14.46 4.10
N LYS A 160 27.78 -14.64 3.38
CA LYS A 160 28.38 -13.60 2.54
C LYS A 160 28.15 -13.86 1.04
N ASP A 161 27.67 -15.04 0.71
CA ASP A 161 27.40 -15.49 -0.65
C ASP A 161 25.87 -15.57 -0.91
N PRO A 162 25.43 -15.45 -2.16
CA PRO A 162 24.00 -15.45 -2.49
C PRO A 162 23.28 -16.76 -2.12
N VAL A 163 23.96 -17.91 -2.22
CA VAL A 163 23.35 -19.22 -1.94
C VAL A 163 23.07 -19.35 -0.45
N GLY A 164 24.07 -19.04 0.38
CA GLY A 164 23.91 -19.08 1.84
C GLY A 164 22.90 -18.05 2.34
N LEU A 165 22.86 -16.83 1.77
CA LEU A 165 21.83 -15.84 2.09
C LEU A 165 20.42 -16.36 1.75
N ASN A 166 20.29 -17.03 0.61
CA ASN A 166 19.03 -17.64 0.18
C ASN A 166 18.58 -18.72 1.18
N GLN A 167 19.49 -19.59 1.60
CA GLN A 167 19.21 -20.64 2.59
C GLN A 167 18.81 -20.06 3.95
N GLU A 168 19.52 -19.05 4.44
CA GLU A 168 19.17 -18.37 5.71
C GLU A 168 17.79 -17.72 5.65
N MET A 169 17.47 -17.07 4.55
CA MET A 169 16.16 -16.45 4.36
C MET A 169 15.04 -17.47 4.34
N TRP A 170 15.19 -18.56 3.58
CA TRP A 170 14.16 -19.61 3.54
C TRP A 170 14.01 -20.31 4.89
N ALA A 171 15.10 -20.59 5.60
CA ALA A 171 15.02 -21.15 6.94
C ALA A 171 14.26 -20.23 7.92
N LEU A 172 14.51 -18.91 7.84
CA LEU A 172 13.83 -17.91 8.64
C LEU A 172 12.32 -17.85 8.34
N LEU A 173 11.94 -17.84 7.05
CA LEU A 173 10.55 -17.80 6.62
C LEU A 173 9.83 -19.11 6.96
N THR A 174 10.49 -20.27 6.83
CA THR A 174 9.95 -21.56 7.22
C THR A 174 9.66 -21.62 8.72
N LEU A 175 10.60 -21.20 9.56
CA LEU A 175 10.40 -21.14 11.02
C LEU A 175 9.25 -20.21 11.38
N TYR A 176 9.19 -19.03 10.73
CA TYR A 176 8.10 -18.09 10.92
C TYR A 176 6.75 -18.74 10.59
N GLN A 177 6.64 -19.34 9.41
CA GLN A 177 5.41 -19.96 8.92
C GLN A 177 4.98 -21.13 9.81
N ALA A 178 5.90 -21.98 10.23
CA ALA A 178 5.61 -23.10 11.12
C ALA A 178 5.00 -22.63 12.46
N LEU A 179 5.61 -21.60 13.08
CA LEU A 179 5.07 -21.02 14.31
C LEU A 179 3.70 -20.37 14.08
N ARG A 180 3.52 -19.64 12.97
CA ARG A 180 2.21 -19.03 12.65
C ARG A 180 1.13 -20.10 12.46
N SER A 181 1.42 -21.19 11.76
CA SER A 181 0.47 -22.28 11.59
C SER A 181 0.01 -22.86 12.93
N VAL A 182 0.95 -23.16 13.83
CA VAL A 182 0.61 -23.65 15.17
C VAL A 182 -0.24 -22.64 15.94
N MET A 183 0.15 -21.35 15.93
CA MET A 183 -0.60 -20.29 16.62
C MET A 183 -2.03 -20.14 16.10
N VAL A 184 -2.22 -20.19 14.78
CA VAL A 184 -3.55 -20.08 14.15
C VAL A 184 -4.40 -21.29 14.53
N THR A 185 -3.87 -22.51 14.38
CA THR A 185 -4.56 -23.74 14.76
C THR A 185 -4.98 -23.72 16.23
N ALA A 186 -4.11 -23.25 17.14
CA ALA A 186 -4.45 -23.13 18.55
C ALA A 186 -5.64 -22.18 18.75
N VAL A 187 -5.62 -20.98 18.16
CA VAL A 187 -6.68 -19.97 18.34
C VAL A 187 -8.00 -20.40 17.70
N GLU A 188 -7.98 -21.10 16.57
CA GLU A 188 -9.17 -21.65 15.90
C GLU A 188 -9.95 -22.64 16.76
N THR A 189 -9.34 -23.23 17.80
CA THR A 189 -10.05 -24.05 18.80
C THR A 189 -10.98 -23.22 19.67
N MET A 190 -10.82 -21.89 19.70
CA MET A 190 -11.62 -20.96 20.51
C MET A 190 -12.61 -20.18 19.61
N PRO A 191 -13.91 -20.51 19.58
CA PRO A 191 -14.88 -19.81 18.75
C PRO A 191 -14.89 -18.31 18.99
N GLY A 192 -14.82 -17.53 17.90
CA GLY A 192 -14.85 -16.06 17.96
C GLY A 192 -13.55 -15.39 18.43
N CYS A 193 -12.47 -16.14 18.61
CA CYS A 193 -11.16 -15.59 18.92
C CYS A 193 -10.42 -15.26 17.60
N ASP A 194 -9.95 -14.02 17.51
CA ASP A 194 -9.16 -13.56 16.36
C ASP A 194 -7.72 -14.11 16.45
N PRO A 195 -7.18 -14.76 15.38
CA PRO A 195 -5.80 -15.25 15.33
C PRO A 195 -4.74 -14.16 15.59
N ASP A 196 -5.07 -12.90 15.35
CA ASP A 196 -4.21 -11.76 15.67
C ASP A 196 -3.87 -11.61 17.15
N ARG A 197 -4.68 -12.21 18.02
CA ARG A 197 -4.45 -12.19 19.46
C ARG A 197 -3.35 -13.15 19.91
N ALA A 198 -2.92 -14.07 19.05
CA ALA A 198 -1.80 -14.95 19.34
C ALA A 198 -0.46 -14.18 19.35
N GLY A 199 0.26 -14.25 20.42
CA GLY A 199 1.55 -13.57 20.60
C GLY A 199 2.69 -14.36 19.97
N PHE A 200 3.34 -13.83 18.92
CA PHE A 200 4.45 -14.53 18.22
C PHE A 200 5.65 -14.78 19.16
N THR A 201 5.98 -13.84 20.03
CA THR A 201 7.07 -14.01 21.01
C THR A 201 6.76 -15.16 21.98
N VAL A 202 5.51 -15.27 22.44
CA VAL A 202 5.06 -16.35 23.32
C VAL A 202 5.21 -17.71 22.66
N ALA A 203 4.76 -17.84 21.40
CA ALA A 203 4.90 -19.08 20.65
C ALA A 203 6.37 -19.47 20.43
N LEU A 204 7.23 -18.50 20.10
CA LEU A 204 8.66 -18.74 19.93
C LEU A 204 9.35 -19.16 21.23
N GLU A 205 9.01 -18.55 22.38
CA GLU A 205 9.54 -18.93 23.67
C GLU A 205 9.07 -20.33 24.06
N ALA A 206 7.78 -20.63 23.93
CA ALA A 206 7.24 -21.95 24.17
C ALA A 206 7.92 -23.02 23.30
N ALA A 207 8.14 -22.74 22.01
CA ALA A 207 8.86 -23.65 21.11
C ALA A 207 10.31 -23.88 21.57
N ARG A 208 11.00 -22.84 22.02
CA ARG A 208 12.37 -22.96 22.56
C ARG A 208 12.42 -23.80 23.82
N ASP A 209 11.51 -23.55 24.78
CA ASP A 209 11.40 -24.32 26.03
C ASP A 209 11.17 -25.81 25.70
N THR A 210 10.31 -26.08 24.73
CA THR A 210 10.02 -27.43 24.24
C THR A 210 11.26 -28.11 23.69
N VAL A 211 12.04 -27.44 22.81
CA VAL A 211 13.27 -27.99 22.25
C VAL A 211 14.32 -28.26 23.34
N VAL A 212 14.46 -27.34 24.30
CA VAL A 212 15.38 -27.53 25.44
C VAL A 212 14.98 -28.73 26.27
N SER A 213 13.68 -28.85 26.61
CA SER A 213 13.14 -29.97 27.36
C SER A 213 13.36 -31.31 26.65
N LEU A 214 13.19 -31.36 25.35
CA LEU A 214 13.48 -32.55 24.53
C LEU A 214 14.93 -32.97 24.60
N VAL A 215 15.86 -32.03 24.44
CA VAL A 215 17.31 -32.31 24.46
C VAL A 215 17.72 -32.83 25.84
N THR A 216 17.13 -32.33 26.91
CA THR A 216 17.43 -32.78 28.27
C THR A 216 16.77 -34.12 28.63
N THR A 217 15.68 -34.49 27.98
CA THR A 217 14.89 -35.68 28.27
C THR A 217 15.09 -36.83 27.24
N THR A 218 15.94 -36.66 26.22
CA THR A 218 16.12 -37.61 25.12
C THR A 218 16.52 -39.01 25.49
N ALA A 219 16.81 -39.28 26.76
CA ALA A 219 17.07 -40.64 27.27
C ALA A 219 15.80 -41.50 27.48
N VAL A 220 14.57 -40.92 27.44
CA VAL A 220 13.37 -41.64 27.94
C VAL A 220 12.11 -41.49 27.05
N ILE A 221 12.13 -40.74 25.95
CA ILE A 221 10.89 -40.34 25.24
C ILE A 221 10.55 -41.26 24.09
N GLY A 222 9.46 -42.04 24.20
CA GLY A 222 8.84 -42.82 23.12
C GLY A 222 8.04 -41.97 22.12
N PRO A 223 7.57 -42.56 20.97
CA PRO A 223 6.89 -41.84 19.89
C PRO A 223 5.61 -41.08 20.28
N SER A 224 4.95 -41.48 21.35
CA SER A 224 3.73 -40.85 21.90
C SER A 224 3.93 -39.45 22.49
N SER A 225 5.15 -39.07 22.81
CA SER A 225 5.43 -37.75 23.41
C SER A 225 5.57 -36.61 22.40
N ARG A 226 5.59 -36.90 21.09
CA ARG A 226 5.70 -35.86 20.04
C ARG A 226 4.42 -35.04 19.91
N SER A 227 3.24 -35.62 20.15
CA SER A 227 1.96 -34.90 20.12
C SER A 227 1.84 -33.86 21.24
N ASP A 228 2.56 -34.06 22.33
CA ASP A 228 2.54 -33.20 23.50
C ASP A 228 3.30 -31.86 23.29
N LEU A 229 4.19 -31.81 22.29
CA LEU A 229 5.03 -30.64 22.01
C LEU A 229 4.25 -29.49 21.39
N VAL A 230 3.38 -29.80 20.44
CA VAL A 230 2.50 -28.81 19.82
C VAL A 230 1.48 -28.34 20.85
N GLY A 231 0.90 -29.26 21.63
CA GLY A 231 -0.03 -28.95 22.71
C GLY A 231 0.56 -28.02 23.79
N HIS A 232 1.87 -28.09 24.04
CA HIS A 232 2.53 -27.17 24.97
C HIS A 232 2.59 -25.74 24.42
N ILE A 233 2.88 -25.59 23.12
CA ILE A 233 2.88 -24.28 22.46
C ILE A 233 1.46 -23.71 22.42
N ASP A 234 0.47 -24.53 22.06
CA ASP A 234 -0.94 -24.15 21.99
C ASP A 234 -1.43 -23.66 23.35
N ALA A 235 -1.18 -24.41 24.42
CA ALA A 235 -1.56 -24.02 25.78
C ALA A 235 -0.96 -22.68 26.20
N ARG A 236 0.33 -22.46 25.92
CA ARG A 236 1.02 -21.19 26.25
C ARG A 236 0.44 -20.01 25.45
N VAL A 237 0.15 -20.19 24.15
CA VAL A 237 -0.45 -19.16 23.30
C VAL A 237 -1.85 -18.81 23.81
N LEU A 238 -2.69 -19.80 24.10
CA LEU A 238 -4.08 -19.58 24.55
C LEU A 238 -4.14 -18.94 25.94
N HIS A 239 -3.21 -19.25 26.82
CA HIS A 239 -3.15 -18.64 28.16
C HIS A 239 -2.69 -17.18 28.16
N THR A 240 -2.01 -16.73 27.08
CA THR A 240 -1.41 -15.39 27.00
C THR A 240 -1.86 -14.63 25.76
N LEU A 241 -3.14 -14.75 25.42
CA LEU A 241 -3.71 -14.01 24.29
C LEU A 241 -3.54 -12.50 24.48
N LEU A 242 -3.10 -11.84 23.43
CA LEU A 242 -3.02 -10.38 23.37
C LEU A 242 -4.44 -9.78 23.43
N PRO A 243 -4.58 -8.53 23.92
CA PRO A 243 -5.85 -7.82 23.83
C PRO A 243 -6.31 -7.73 22.38
N GLY A 244 -7.63 -7.61 22.17
CA GLY A 244 -8.22 -7.44 20.85
C GLY A 244 -7.52 -6.34 20.03
N ARG A 245 -7.54 -6.49 18.72
CA ARG A 245 -6.85 -5.63 17.78
C ARG A 245 -7.15 -4.16 18.04
N ARG A 246 -6.12 -3.36 18.19
CA ARG A 246 -6.22 -1.91 18.29
C ARG A 246 -5.82 -1.31 16.95
N MET A 247 -6.63 -0.41 16.43
CA MET A 247 -6.23 0.40 15.29
C MET A 247 -5.00 1.22 15.68
N ARG A 248 -3.94 1.12 14.87
CA ARG A 248 -2.69 1.83 15.11
C ARG A 248 -2.51 2.84 13.98
N LEU A 249 -2.47 4.11 14.34
CA LEU A 249 -1.95 5.17 13.48
C LEU A 249 -0.62 5.63 14.08
N SER A 250 0.44 5.50 13.33
CA SER A 250 1.72 6.13 13.69
C SER A 250 2.06 7.19 12.66
N ALA A 251 2.47 8.36 13.16
CA ALA A 251 3.04 9.39 12.29
C ALA A 251 4.25 8.81 11.55
N ARG A 252 4.24 8.85 10.21
CA ARG A 252 5.36 8.37 9.41
C ARG A 252 6.56 9.28 9.59
N ILE A 253 7.69 8.72 10.05
CA ILE A 253 8.97 9.42 9.95
C ILE A 253 9.50 9.18 8.55
N VAL A 254 9.63 10.26 7.79
CA VAL A 254 10.37 10.21 6.52
C VAL A 254 11.84 10.06 6.86
N LYS A 255 12.44 8.92 6.55
CA LYS A 255 13.89 8.76 6.64
C LYS A 255 14.53 9.65 5.57
N CYS A 256 15.40 10.55 5.95
CA CYS A 256 16.20 11.31 5.00
C CYS A 256 17.15 10.34 4.29
N GLY A 257 17.05 10.23 2.96
CA GLY A 257 17.81 9.28 2.16
C GLY A 257 19.34 9.47 2.17
N THR A 258 19.81 10.57 2.73
CA THR A 258 21.24 10.93 2.83
C THR A 258 21.89 10.58 4.17
N SER A 259 21.12 10.15 5.17
CA SER A 259 21.65 9.84 6.50
C SER A 259 21.56 8.35 6.82
N ARG A 260 22.68 7.70 7.11
CA ARG A 260 22.76 6.35 7.70
C ARG A 260 22.29 6.30 9.15
N TYR A 261 22.14 7.46 9.78
CA TYR A 261 21.70 7.57 11.17
C TYR A 261 20.21 7.87 11.21
N ASN A 262 19.49 7.16 12.07
CA ASN A 262 18.12 7.54 12.41
C ASN A 262 18.15 8.97 12.94
N ILE A 263 17.41 9.86 12.29
CA ILE A 263 17.18 11.18 12.88
C ILE A 263 16.33 10.92 14.12
N TRP A 264 16.96 11.02 15.27
CA TRP A 264 16.26 11.04 16.55
C TRP A 264 15.28 12.20 16.52
N ASN A 265 14.10 12.00 17.08
CA ASN A 265 13.15 13.08 17.30
C ASN A 265 13.94 14.29 17.81
N ARG A 266 13.86 15.41 17.11
CA ARG A 266 14.49 16.67 17.57
C ARG A 266 14.05 17.05 18.98
N ASP A 267 12.93 16.53 19.45
CA ASP A 267 12.34 16.85 20.75
C ASP A 267 12.71 15.87 21.86
N GLY A 268 13.58 14.86 21.60
CA GLY A 268 14.10 13.92 22.62
C GLY A 268 13.03 13.08 23.35
N ARG A 269 11.77 13.12 22.93
CA ARG A 269 10.68 12.40 23.59
C ARG A 269 10.59 10.97 23.08
N PRO A 270 10.56 9.95 23.98
CA PRO A 270 10.26 8.59 23.58
C PRO A 270 8.86 8.57 22.99
N ARG A 271 8.70 7.89 21.83
CA ARG A 271 7.39 7.67 21.24
C ARG A 271 6.60 6.70 22.10
N ALA A 272 5.74 7.22 22.94
CA ALA A 272 4.67 6.42 23.50
C ALA A 272 3.73 6.04 22.36
N SER A 273 3.47 4.74 22.16
CA SER A 273 2.38 4.28 21.30
C SER A 273 1.09 4.49 22.09
N THR A 274 0.49 5.66 21.94
CA THR A 274 -0.76 5.96 22.61
C THR A 274 -1.91 5.27 21.86
N PRO A 275 -2.80 4.55 22.54
CA PRO A 275 -3.92 3.89 21.88
C PRO A 275 -4.86 4.92 21.28
N ILE A 276 -5.32 4.64 20.07
CA ILE A 276 -6.36 5.43 19.39
C ILE A 276 -7.70 5.10 20.06
N THR A 277 -8.45 6.10 20.39
CA THR A 277 -9.78 5.98 21.01
C THR A 277 -10.90 6.11 20.00
N THR A 278 -10.75 7.00 19.03
CA THR A 278 -11.77 7.22 17.98
C THR A 278 -11.12 7.40 16.62
N ILE A 279 -11.79 6.91 15.58
CA ILE A 279 -11.45 7.16 14.18
C ILE A 279 -12.69 7.60 13.45
N GLU A 280 -12.61 8.79 12.88
CA GLU A 280 -13.59 9.34 11.98
C GLU A 280 -13.05 9.29 10.55
N ILE A 281 -13.86 8.79 9.63
CA ILE A 281 -13.55 8.71 8.22
C ILE A 281 -14.56 9.56 7.48
N THR A 282 -14.09 10.57 6.76
CA THR A 282 -14.91 11.39 5.88
C THR A 282 -14.49 11.15 4.44
N VAL A 283 -15.40 10.63 3.62
CA VAL A 283 -15.18 10.48 2.18
C VAL A 283 -15.54 11.79 1.49
N HIS A 284 -14.62 12.30 0.70
CA HIS A 284 -14.79 13.56 -0.02
C HIS A 284 -15.05 13.27 -1.51
N PRO A 285 -16.07 13.91 -2.10
CA PRO A 285 -16.20 13.90 -3.54
C PRO A 285 -14.98 14.59 -4.17
N PRO A 286 -14.57 14.15 -5.39
CA PRO A 286 -13.44 14.76 -6.06
C PRO A 286 -13.69 16.25 -6.28
N ALA A 287 -12.64 17.06 -6.15
CA ALA A 287 -12.66 18.42 -6.61
C ALA A 287 -12.82 18.42 -8.14
N LEU A 288 -14.03 18.66 -8.63
CA LEU A 288 -14.28 18.77 -10.07
C LEU A 288 -13.46 19.93 -10.65
N PRO A 289 -12.84 19.77 -11.84
CA PRO A 289 -12.23 20.89 -12.54
C PRO A 289 -13.32 21.91 -12.82
N GLY A 290 -13.33 23.04 -12.12
CA GLY A 290 -14.36 24.07 -12.18
C GLY A 290 -15.07 24.40 -10.87
N ALA A 291 -15.03 23.51 -9.88
CA ALA A 291 -15.40 23.81 -8.50
C ALA A 291 -14.17 24.33 -7.74
N GLN A 292 -13.52 25.35 -8.28
CA GLN A 292 -12.52 26.08 -7.50
C GLN A 292 -13.27 26.91 -6.46
N ASP A 293 -12.82 26.83 -5.23
CA ASP A 293 -13.19 27.76 -4.19
C ASP A 293 -13.17 29.19 -4.77
N PRO A 294 -14.33 29.83 -4.93
CA PRO A 294 -14.38 31.15 -5.54
C PRO A 294 -13.60 32.21 -4.74
N SER A 295 -13.17 31.87 -3.53
CA SER A 295 -12.36 32.73 -2.67
C SER A 295 -10.83 32.57 -2.89
N ARG A 296 -10.37 31.53 -3.61
CA ARG A 296 -8.95 31.34 -3.89
C ARG A 296 -8.55 32.00 -5.20
N PRO A 297 -7.82 33.11 -5.19
CA PRO A 297 -7.40 33.77 -6.42
C PRO A 297 -6.52 32.80 -7.22
N LEU A 298 -6.90 32.53 -8.48
CA LEU A 298 -6.09 31.81 -9.45
C LEU A 298 -4.77 32.53 -9.60
N SER A 299 -3.69 32.03 -8.97
CA SER A 299 -2.37 32.64 -9.02
C SER A 299 -1.59 32.13 -10.23
N GLY A 300 -0.71 32.99 -10.78
CA GLY A 300 0.18 32.65 -11.87
C GLY A 300 -0.44 32.73 -13.27
N ARG A 301 0.36 32.37 -14.28
CA ARG A 301 -0.02 32.42 -15.71
C ARG A 301 -1.28 31.63 -16.04
N TRP A 302 -1.47 30.50 -15.40
CA TRP A 302 -2.63 29.65 -15.60
C TRP A 302 -3.93 30.31 -15.14
N GLY A 303 -3.87 31.02 -14.02
CA GLY A 303 -4.99 31.82 -13.55
C GLY A 303 -5.35 32.99 -14.50
N GLN A 304 -4.37 33.55 -15.18
CA GLN A 304 -4.61 34.57 -16.21
C GLN A 304 -5.28 33.98 -17.46
N VAL A 305 -4.84 32.80 -17.91
CA VAL A 305 -5.47 32.07 -19.04
C VAL A 305 -6.92 31.74 -18.72
N CYS A 306 -7.20 31.19 -17.55
CA CYS A 306 -8.56 30.82 -17.15
C CYS A 306 -9.48 32.03 -17.06
N ARG A 307 -9.03 33.17 -16.54
CA ARG A 307 -9.80 34.42 -16.53
C ARG A 307 -10.11 34.91 -17.92
N LEU A 308 -9.10 34.96 -18.81
CA LEU A 308 -9.28 35.40 -20.18
C LEU A 308 -10.28 34.51 -20.95
N LEU A 309 -10.26 33.20 -20.74
CA LEU A 309 -11.19 32.25 -21.35
C LEU A 309 -12.62 32.40 -20.76
N ALA A 310 -12.74 32.68 -19.45
CA ALA A 310 -14.02 32.93 -18.81
C ALA A 310 -14.66 34.23 -19.28
N GLU A 311 -13.86 35.28 -19.46
CA GLU A 311 -14.32 36.59 -19.98
C GLU A 311 -14.75 36.50 -21.46
N ASN A 312 -14.22 35.52 -22.21
CA ASN A 312 -14.53 35.29 -23.62
C ASN A 312 -15.24 33.95 -23.87
N SER A 313 -16.10 33.52 -22.92
CA SER A 313 -16.75 32.20 -22.93
C SER A 313 -17.58 31.88 -24.16
N ASN A 314 -18.03 32.90 -24.90
CA ASN A 314 -18.84 32.77 -26.12
C ASN A 314 -18.06 32.78 -27.44
N GLN A 315 -16.74 32.89 -27.41
CA GLN A 315 -15.89 32.89 -28.59
C GLN A 315 -14.75 31.87 -28.47
N ALA A 316 -14.58 31.04 -29.53
CA ALA A 316 -13.41 30.17 -29.63
C ALA A 316 -12.15 31.03 -29.80
N MET A 317 -11.27 31.05 -28.82
CA MET A 317 -10.00 31.76 -28.89
C MET A 317 -8.89 30.85 -29.40
N HIS A 318 -8.15 31.35 -30.40
CA HIS A 318 -6.98 30.63 -30.90
C HIS A 318 -5.80 30.78 -29.92
N THR A 319 -4.95 29.76 -29.77
CA THR A 319 -3.80 29.76 -28.86
C THR A 319 -2.86 30.95 -29.02
N ARG A 320 -2.72 31.45 -30.27
CA ARG A 320 -1.94 32.66 -30.56
C ARG A 320 -2.54 33.94 -29.99
N ASP A 321 -3.85 34.03 -29.93
CA ASP A 321 -4.55 35.21 -29.42
C ASP A 321 -4.48 35.22 -27.89
N ILE A 322 -4.57 34.06 -27.24
CA ILE A 322 -4.33 33.91 -25.81
C ILE A 322 -2.91 34.33 -25.47
N ALA A 323 -1.91 33.87 -26.22
CA ALA A 323 -0.51 34.22 -26.01
C ALA A 323 -0.27 35.73 -26.17
N ARG A 324 -0.92 36.37 -27.14
CA ARG A 324 -0.81 37.82 -27.39
C ARG A 324 -1.43 38.64 -26.25
N HIS A 325 -2.59 38.24 -25.73
CA HIS A 325 -3.25 38.91 -24.61
C HIS A 325 -2.45 38.79 -23.32
N LEU A 326 -1.71 37.69 -23.14
CA LEU A 326 -0.87 37.47 -21.97
C LEU A 326 0.57 38.05 -22.12
N GLY A 327 0.86 38.80 -23.21
CA GLY A 327 2.17 39.35 -23.46
C GLY A 327 3.28 38.31 -23.69
N LEU A 328 2.91 37.10 -24.12
CA LEU A 328 3.84 36.00 -24.36
C LEU A 328 4.40 36.05 -25.80
N ALA A 329 5.66 35.67 -25.95
CA ALA A 329 6.25 35.56 -27.28
C ALA A 329 5.47 34.53 -28.12
N THR A 330 5.07 34.92 -29.34
CA THR A 330 4.31 34.08 -30.24
C THR A 330 5.17 33.12 -31.07
N SER A 331 6.48 33.12 -30.85
CA SER A 331 7.46 32.22 -31.46
C SER A 331 8.34 31.57 -30.42
N GLY A 332 8.54 30.24 -30.49
CA GLY A 332 9.44 29.49 -29.62
C GLY A 332 8.78 28.61 -28.55
N ARG A 333 9.59 28.09 -27.62
CA ARG A 333 9.21 27.11 -26.55
C ARG A 333 7.95 27.44 -25.75
N PRO A 334 7.62 28.71 -25.41
CA PRO A 334 6.42 29.00 -24.62
C PRO A 334 5.11 28.64 -25.33
N LEU A 335 5.07 28.72 -26.66
CA LEU A 335 3.88 28.38 -27.46
C LEU A 335 3.62 26.88 -27.50
N ILE A 336 4.66 26.07 -27.54
CA ILE A 336 4.58 24.60 -27.47
C ILE A 336 4.00 24.15 -26.11
N SER A 337 4.40 24.80 -25.04
CA SER A 337 3.89 24.51 -23.70
C SER A 337 2.39 24.83 -23.55
N ILE A 338 1.91 25.92 -24.15
CA ILE A 338 0.48 26.30 -24.13
C ILE A 338 -0.33 25.35 -25.03
N THR A 339 0.20 24.96 -26.20
CA THR A 339 -0.48 24.08 -27.15
C THR A 339 -0.60 22.65 -26.58
N ALA A 340 0.42 22.15 -25.88
CA ALA A 340 0.39 20.83 -25.24
C ALA A 340 -0.63 20.77 -24.10
N GLN A 341 -0.88 21.88 -23.38
CA GLN A 341 -1.88 21.92 -22.31
C GLN A 341 -3.31 22.13 -22.79
N SER A 342 -3.52 22.81 -23.91
CA SER A 342 -4.86 22.99 -24.51
C SER A 342 -5.32 21.77 -25.33
N ALA A 343 -4.42 20.85 -25.70
CA ALA A 343 -4.76 19.59 -26.38
C ALA A 343 -5.39 18.52 -25.44
N ILE A 344 -5.61 18.83 -24.16
CA ILE A 344 -6.35 17.97 -23.20
C ILE A 344 -7.85 18.34 -23.16
N GLY A 345 -8.39 18.87 -24.24
CA GLY A 345 -9.82 18.89 -24.53
C GLY A 345 -10.23 17.56 -25.20
N PRO A 346 -11.53 17.21 -25.28
CA PRO A 346 -11.99 15.89 -25.70
C PRO A 346 -11.45 15.53 -27.09
N ALA A 347 -10.65 14.45 -27.14
CA ALA A 347 -10.14 13.90 -28.39
C ALA A 347 -11.28 13.31 -29.22
N THR A 348 -11.67 14.01 -30.30
CA THR A 348 -12.34 13.37 -31.43
C THR A 348 -11.28 12.61 -32.21
N ALA A 349 -11.51 11.32 -32.38
CA ALA A 349 -10.67 10.44 -33.18
C ALA A 349 -10.61 10.92 -34.63
N ASP A 350 -9.40 11.17 -35.15
CA ASP A 350 -9.17 11.12 -36.57
C ASP A 350 -7.90 10.30 -36.84
N SER A 351 -8.12 9.25 -37.61
CA SER A 351 -7.13 8.27 -38.01
C SER A 351 -6.53 8.71 -39.34
N SER A 352 -5.29 9.23 -39.38
CA SER A 352 -4.41 9.09 -40.54
C SER A 352 -3.05 9.73 -40.26
N ALA A 353 -2.03 8.94 -40.00
CA ALA A 353 -0.63 9.32 -40.21
C ALA A 353 0.17 8.14 -40.76
N PRO A 354 1.01 8.34 -41.80
CA PRO A 354 1.69 7.27 -42.50
C PRO A 354 2.91 6.72 -41.76
N ARG A 355 3.07 5.42 -41.85
CA ARG A 355 4.24 4.66 -41.35
C ARG A 355 5.52 5.09 -42.07
N ARG A 356 6.56 5.44 -41.34
CA ARG A 356 7.93 5.50 -41.83
C ARG A 356 8.63 4.16 -41.63
N THR A 357 9.17 3.66 -42.73
CA THR A 357 10.04 2.48 -42.80
C THR A 357 11.43 2.78 -42.25
N PRO A 358 12.11 1.81 -41.59
CA PRO A 358 13.50 1.97 -41.19
C PRO A 358 14.42 1.71 -42.40
N THR A 359 15.40 2.57 -42.61
CA THR A 359 16.50 2.38 -43.55
C THR A 359 17.67 1.69 -42.86
N ASP A 360 18.14 0.63 -43.53
CA ASP A 360 19.34 -0.15 -43.26
C ASP A 360 20.62 0.70 -43.21
N HIS A 361 21.52 0.31 -42.30
CA HIS A 361 22.95 0.59 -42.42
C HIS A 361 23.77 -0.73 -42.35
N PRO A 362 24.64 -0.98 -43.35
CA PRO A 362 25.71 -1.98 -43.27
C PRO A 362 27.07 -1.33 -42.99
N PRO A 363 28.16 -2.08 -42.94
CA PRO A 363 28.54 -3.16 -42.03
C PRO A 363 29.47 -2.72 -40.89
#